data_5c16a1c0c4593725a89d1c66d1310274
#
_entry.id   5c16a1c0c4593725a89d1c66d1310274
#
_cell.length_a   1.000
_cell.length_b   1.000
_cell.length_c   1.000
_cell.angle_alpha   90.00
_cell.angle_beta   90.00
_cell.angle_gamma   90.00
#
_symmetry.space_group_name_H-M   'P 1'
#
loop_
_entity.id
_entity.type
_entity.pdbx_description
1 polymer ?
#
loop_
_entity_poly.entity_id
_entity_poly.type
_entity_poly.pdbx_seq_one_letter_code
_entity_poly.pdbx_strand_id
1 'polypeptide(L)'
;ALSVARYFLAGASVGDYALFGGGTNDESMFTTVDAYNTSLTRSTPTALSAGRFGLAGASVGNYALFGGGYGDSYSDVVDAYNTSLTRSTPTALSAGRAALAGASVGDYALFGGGYGDSYSDVVDAYNTSLTRSTPTALSAGRFGLAGASVGDYALFGGGYGDSYSDVVDAYNTSLTRST
;
A
#
# COMPACT_ATOMS: atom_id res chain seq x y z
N ALA A 1 17.71 13.52 -0.83
CA ALA A 1 16.77 13.68 0.30
C ALA A 1 15.35 13.82 -0.21
N LEU A 2 14.33 13.48 0.59
CA LEU A 2 12.93 13.79 0.31
C LEU A 2 12.74 15.31 0.20
N SER A 3 11.71 15.76 -0.51
CA SER A 3 11.38 17.19 -0.66
C SER A 3 10.98 17.83 0.66
N VAL A 4 10.38 17.06 1.58
CA VAL A 4 9.98 17.49 2.93
C VAL A 4 10.18 16.34 3.92
N ALA A 5 10.62 16.65 5.15
CA ALA A 5 10.77 15.69 6.22
C ALA A 5 9.37 15.22 6.68
N ARG A 6 9.13 13.91 6.69
CA ARG A 6 7.86 13.30 7.06
C ARG A 6 8.03 11.83 7.44
N TYR A 7 7.10 11.29 8.20
CA TYR A 7 7.08 9.89 8.64
C TYR A 7 5.73 9.24 8.31
N PHE A 8 5.58 7.92 8.46
CA PHE A 8 4.41 7.14 8.06
C PHE A 8 4.00 7.29 6.60
N LEU A 9 4.96 7.57 5.72
CA LEU A 9 4.80 7.53 4.27
C LEU A 9 4.93 6.09 3.77
N ALA A 10 4.50 5.82 2.54
CA ALA A 10 4.65 4.53 1.89
C ALA A 10 5.66 4.60 0.74
N GLY A 11 6.29 3.46 0.43
CA GLY A 11 7.15 3.26 -0.73
C GLY A 11 6.55 2.27 -1.72
N ALA A 12 6.70 2.54 -3.01
CA ALA A 12 6.36 1.62 -4.10
C ALA A 12 7.29 1.89 -5.30
N SER A 13 7.40 0.94 -6.22
CA SER A 13 8.22 1.11 -7.43
C SER A 13 7.41 0.92 -8.71
N VAL A 14 7.81 1.61 -9.78
CA VAL A 14 7.24 1.44 -11.13
C VAL A 14 8.29 1.74 -12.18
N GLY A 15 8.51 0.82 -13.13
CA GLY A 15 9.56 0.95 -14.12
C GLY A 15 10.91 1.26 -13.44
N ASP A 16 11.54 2.35 -13.87
CA ASP A 16 12.84 2.80 -13.37
C ASP A 16 12.74 3.76 -12.17
N TYR A 17 11.61 3.78 -11.46
CA TYR A 17 11.37 4.72 -10.37
C TYR A 17 11.03 4.02 -9.05
N ALA A 18 11.60 4.55 -7.96
CA ALA A 18 11.12 4.34 -6.59
C ALA A 18 10.35 5.59 -6.14
N LEU A 19 9.12 5.41 -5.66
CA LEU A 19 8.22 6.48 -5.22
C LEU A 19 8.01 6.42 -3.72
N PHE A 20 7.96 7.60 -3.08
CA PHE A 20 7.63 7.78 -1.68
C PHE A 20 6.46 8.75 -1.56
N GLY A 21 5.30 8.27 -1.13
CA GLY A 21 4.06 9.04 -1.13
C GLY A 21 3.44 9.22 0.25
N GLY A 22 2.82 10.38 0.48
CA GLY A 22 2.09 10.68 1.70
C GLY A 22 2.97 10.89 2.92
N GLY A 23 2.41 10.59 4.09
CA GLY A 23 3.06 10.78 5.38
C GLY A 23 2.62 12.05 6.11
N THR A 24 3.18 12.26 7.28
CA THR A 24 2.87 13.41 8.16
C THR A 24 4.13 13.96 8.83
N ASN A 25 4.04 15.15 9.41
CA ASN A 25 5.07 15.74 10.29
C ASN A 25 4.45 16.29 11.58
N ASP A 26 3.36 15.69 12.08
CA ASP A 26 2.53 16.09 13.21
C ASP A 26 1.63 17.32 12.96
N GLU A 27 2.06 18.27 12.12
CA GLU A 27 1.33 19.49 11.80
C GLU A 27 0.46 19.34 10.54
N SER A 28 0.90 18.49 9.59
CA SER A 28 0.30 18.37 8.27
C SER A 28 0.35 16.95 7.75
N MET A 29 -0.70 16.55 7.04
CA MET A 29 -0.74 15.33 6.24
C MET A 29 -0.38 15.66 4.79
N PHE A 30 0.59 14.96 4.24
CA PHE A 30 1.15 15.29 2.93
C PHE A 30 0.47 14.56 1.78
N THR A 31 0.23 15.31 0.70
CA THR A 31 -0.08 14.76 -0.64
C THR A 31 1.19 14.51 -1.46
N THR A 32 2.35 14.95 -0.98
CA THR A 32 3.61 14.94 -1.72
C THR A 32 4.02 13.51 -2.10
N VAL A 33 4.47 13.36 -3.35
CA VAL A 33 5.16 12.17 -3.84
C VAL A 33 6.55 12.58 -4.32
N ASP A 34 7.58 11.93 -3.80
CA ASP A 34 8.95 12.03 -4.30
C ASP A 34 9.25 10.78 -5.13
N ALA A 35 9.76 10.95 -6.34
CA ALA A 35 10.19 9.87 -7.22
C ALA A 35 11.70 9.96 -7.48
N TYR A 36 12.39 8.82 -7.38
CA TYR A 36 13.81 8.70 -7.68
C TYR A 36 14.01 7.75 -8.85
N ASN A 37 14.72 8.20 -9.85
CA ASN A 37 15.10 7.35 -10.99
C ASN A 37 16.34 6.49 -10.66
N THR A 38 16.78 5.66 -11.60
CA THR A 38 17.96 4.77 -11.45
C THR A 38 19.28 5.54 -11.26
N SER A 39 19.36 6.82 -11.60
CA SER A 39 20.49 7.71 -11.30
C SER A 39 20.35 8.40 -9.94
N LEU A 40 19.36 8.03 -9.13
CA LEU A 40 18.98 8.62 -7.84
C LEU A 40 18.66 10.12 -7.93
N THR A 41 18.28 10.59 -9.11
CA THR A 41 17.79 11.95 -9.31
C THR A 41 16.33 12.02 -8.89
N ARG A 42 16.02 12.96 -7.98
CA ARG A 42 14.67 13.17 -7.48
C ARG A 42 13.85 14.07 -8.40
N SER A 43 12.58 13.69 -8.56
CA SER A 43 11.50 14.53 -9.11
C SER A 43 10.28 14.47 -8.18
N THR A 44 9.36 15.40 -8.35
CA THR A 44 8.09 15.44 -7.61
C THR A 44 6.96 15.37 -8.62
N PRO A 45 6.41 14.17 -8.91
CA PRO A 45 5.28 14.01 -9.82
C PRO A 45 3.98 14.58 -9.23
N THR A 46 2.87 14.41 -9.95
CA THR A 46 1.54 14.77 -9.46
C THR A 46 1.32 14.22 -8.04
N ALA A 47 0.84 15.07 -7.13
CA ALA A 47 0.58 14.70 -5.74
C ALA A 47 -0.50 13.61 -5.61
N LEU A 48 -0.59 12.93 -4.46
CA LEU A 48 -1.71 12.06 -4.09
C LEU A 48 -3.02 12.87 -4.15
N SER A 49 -4.13 12.18 -4.33
CA SER A 49 -5.47 12.80 -4.38
C SER A 49 -5.87 13.47 -3.07
N ALA A 50 -5.37 12.98 -1.93
CA ALA A 50 -5.57 13.57 -0.61
C ALA A 50 -4.36 13.32 0.29
N GLY A 51 -4.10 14.24 1.24
CA GLY A 51 -3.07 14.08 2.26
C GLY A 51 -3.45 12.98 3.24
N ARG A 52 -2.54 12.01 3.46
CA ARG A 52 -2.76 10.88 4.36
C ARG A 52 -1.46 10.21 4.77
N PHE A 53 -1.47 9.61 5.96
CA PHE A 53 -0.35 8.86 6.53
C PHE A 53 -0.78 7.43 6.91
N GLY A 54 0.18 6.55 7.18
CA GLY A 54 -0.12 5.14 7.48
C GLY A 54 -0.78 4.40 6.31
N LEU A 55 -0.56 4.88 5.09
CA LEU A 55 -0.95 4.23 3.85
C LEU A 55 0.05 3.12 3.51
N ALA A 56 -0.31 2.20 2.63
CA ALA A 56 0.59 1.18 2.12
C ALA A 56 0.94 1.41 0.65
N GLY A 57 2.12 0.90 0.24
CA GLY A 57 2.57 0.88 -1.14
C GLY A 57 2.71 -0.54 -1.66
N ALA A 58 2.32 -0.77 -2.90
CA ALA A 58 2.53 -2.03 -3.61
C ALA A 58 2.68 -1.77 -5.12
N SER A 59 3.25 -2.72 -5.85
CA SER A 59 3.50 -2.58 -7.29
C SER A 59 2.81 -3.69 -8.07
N VAL A 60 2.28 -3.38 -9.26
CA VAL A 60 1.74 -4.38 -10.18
C VAL A 60 1.95 -3.95 -11.63
N GLY A 61 2.55 -4.79 -12.45
CA GLY A 61 2.82 -4.48 -13.85
C GLY A 61 3.51 -3.13 -14.00
N ASN A 62 2.86 -2.20 -14.69
CA ASN A 62 3.36 -0.86 -14.96
C ASN A 62 2.83 0.20 -13.98
N TYR A 63 2.49 -0.19 -12.74
CA TYR A 63 1.91 0.71 -11.75
C TYR A 63 2.55 0.56 -10.37
N ALA A 64 2.79 1.71 -9.72
CA ALA A 64 2.99 1.84 -8.28
C ALA A 64 1.68 2.32 -7.65
N LEU A 65 1.17 1.62 -6.65
CA LEU A 65 -0.09 1.93 -5.96
C LEU A 65 0.17 2.38 -4.53
N PHE A 66 -0.59 3.39 -4.10
CA PHE A 66 -0.65 3.87 -2.72
C PHE A 66 -2.09 3.76 -2.23
N GLY A 67 -2.35 2.84 -1.29
CA GLY A 67 -3.70 2.52 -0.82
C GLY A 67 -3.91 2.80 0.65
N GLY A 68 -5.12 3.24 1.00
CA GLY A 68 -5.54 3.47 2.37
C GLY A 68 -4.87 4.65 3.04
N GLY A 69 -4.74 4.57 4.35
CA GLY A 69 -4.17 5.60 5.21
C GLY A 69 -5.22 6.34 6.02
N TYR A 70 -4.78 7.33 6.79
CA TYR A 70 -5.62 8.22 7.58
C TYR A 70 -5.38 9.68 7.17
N GLY A 71 -6.46 10.38 6.91
CA GLY A 71 -6.53 11.81 6.66
C GLY A 71 -7.54 12.43 7.61
N ASP A 72 -8.58 13.07 7.08
CA ASP A 72 -9.74 13.50 7.89
C ASP A 72 -10.53 12.31 8.45
N SER A 73 -10.39 11.14 7.80
CA SER A 73 -10.95 9.85 8.20
C SER A 73 -10.09 8.70 7.67
N TYR A 74 -10.42 7.46 8.02
CA TYR A 74 -9.82 6.29 7.39
C TYR A 74 -10.13 6.27 5.90
N SER A 75 -9.09 6.21 5.09
CA SER A 75 -9.20 6.33 3.63
C SER A 75 -9.29 4.97 2.96
N ASP A 76 -10.18 4.85 1.98
CA ASP A 76 -10.26 3.73 1.03
C ASP A 76 -9.61 4.08 -0.32
N VAL A 77 -9.15 5.30 -0.49
CA VAL A 77 -8.59 5.80 -1.76
C VAL A 77 -7.31 5.03 -2.14
N VAL A 78 -7.21 4.73 -3.44
CA VAL A 78 -5.99 4.22 -4.07
C VAL A 78 -5.54 5.20 -5.13
N ASP A 79 -4.31 5.68 -5.05
CA ASP A 79 -3.63 6.41 -6.11
C ASP A 79 -2.65 5.48 -6.83
N ALA A 80 -2.72 5.42 -8.15
CA ALA A 80 -1.86 4.61 -9.00
C ALA A 80 -1.03 5.50 -9.92
N TYR A 81 0.28 5.26 -9.98
CA TYR A 81 1.23 5.97 -10.84
C TYR A 81 1.77 5.00 -11.89
N ASN A 82 1.66 5.38 -13.16
CA ASN A 82 2.23 4.62 -14.27
C ASN A 82 3.73 4.93 -14.46
N THR A 83 4.38 4.26 -15.41
CA THR A 83 5.81 4.45 -15.74
C THR A 83 6.16 5.87 -16.23
N SER A 84 5.19 6.68 -16.64
CA SER A 84 5.36 8.11 -16.96
C SER A 84 5.08 9.01 -15.76
N LEU A 85 4.91 8.43 -14.56
CA LEU A 85 4.58 9.11 -13.30
C LEU A 85 3.24 9.88 -13.35
N THR A 86 2.34 9.49 -14.26
CA THR A 86 0.98 10.03 -14.33
C THR A 86 0.10 9.32 -13.33
N ARG A 87 -0.60 10.10 -12.49
CA ARG A 87 -1.52 9.57 -11.47
C ARG A 87 -2.90 9.28 -12.04
N SER A 88 -3.48 8.16 -11.61
CA SER A 88 -4.90 7.82 -11.72
C SER A 88 -5.43 7.35 -10.36
N THR A 89 -6.75 7.33 -10.20
CA THR A 89 -7.43 6.81 -9.00
C THR A 89 -8.32 5.66 -9.43
N PRO A 90 -7.85 4.40 -9.32
CA PRO A 90 -8.67 3.23 -9.62
C PRO A 90 -9.78 3.01 -8.57
N THR A 91 -10.52 1.92 -8.69
CA THR A 91 -11.52 1.52 -7.68
C THR A 91 -10.90 1.54 -6.29
N ALA A 92 -11.58 2.15 -5.33
CA ALA A 92 -11.15 2.25 -3.93
C ALA A 92 -10.98 0.87 -3.27
N LEU A 93 -10.28 0.80 -2.14
CA LEU A 93 -10.30 -0.38 -1.25
C LEU A 93 -11.73 -0.71 -0.82
N SER A 94 -11.97 -1.94 -0.38
CA SER A 94 -13.29 -2.37 0.08
C SER A 94 -13.78 -1.64 1.33
N ALA A 95 -12.84 -1.12 2.14
CA ALA A 95 -13.13 -0.28 3.31
C ALA A 95 -11.95 0.65 3.61
N GLY A 96 -12.23 1.81 4.18
CA GLY A 96 -11.21 2.76 4.66
C GLY A 96 -10.45 2.20 5.84
N ARG A 97 -9.10 2.20 5.76
CA ARG A 97 -8.22 1.68 6.81
C ARG A 97 -6.80 2.22 6.69
N ALA A 98 -6.13 2.37 7.83
CA ALA A 98 -4.75 2.81 7.96
C ALA A 98 -3.87 1.72 8.59
N ALA A 99 -2.55 1.91 8.57
CA ALA A 99 -1.57 0.96 9.09
C ALA A 99 -1.73 -0.47 8.53
N LEU A 100 -2.19 -0.55 7.28
CA LEU A 100 -2.25 -1.75 6.47
C LEU A 100 -0.88 -2.00 5.83
N ALA A 101 -0.66 -3.20 5.27
CA ALA A 101 0.56 -3.53 4.55
C ALA A 101 0.29 -3.73 3.06
N GLY A 102 1.31 -3.48 2.24
CA GLY A 102 1.32 -3.75 0.81
C GLY A 102 2.34 -4.82 0.44
N ALA A 103 1.99 -5.71 -0.46
CA ALA A 103 2.88 -6.70 -1.05
C ALA A 103 2.45 -7.01 -2.49
N SER A 104 3.32 -7.64 -3.27
CA SER A 104 3.07 -7.96 -4.68
C SER A 104 3.30 -9.44 -4.94
N VAL A 105 2.49 -10.05 -5.81
CA VAL A 105 2.69 -11.42 -6.29
C VAL A 105 2.17 -11.58 -7.71
N GLY A 106 3.01 -12.06 -8.63
CA GLY A 106 2.64 -12.21 -10.04
C GLY A 106 2.02 -10.92 -10.59
N ASP A 107 0.82 -11.02 -11.10
CA ASP A 107 0.06 -9.91 -11.70
C ASP A 107 -0.83 -9.16 -10.70
N TYR A 108 -0.49 -9.18 -9.40
CA TYR A 108 -1.29 -8.55 -8.36
C TYR A 108 -0.47 -7.70 -7.38
N ALA A 109 -1.02 -6.52 -7.04
CA ALA A 109 -0.67 -5.73 -5.85
C ALA A 109 -1.73 -6.00 -4.77
N LEU A 110 -1.31 -6.37 -3.57
CA LEU A 110 -2.19 -6.71 -2.45
C LEU A 110 -2.06 -5.66 -1.34
N PHE A 111 -3.19 -5.32 -0.73
CA PHE A 111 -3.28 -4.48 0.47
C PHE A 111 -3.99 -5.28 1.56
N GLY A 112 -3.29 -5.65 2.62
CA GLY A 112 -3.80 -6.53 3.67
C GLY A 112 -3.82 -5.90 5.05
N GLY A 113 -4.84 -6.25 5.85
CA GLY A 113 -4.99 -5.82 7.22
C GLY A 113 -5.28 -4.33 7.40
N GLY A 114 -4.84 -3.79 8.51
CA GLY A 114 -5.02 -2.40 8.88
C GLY A 114 -6.06 -2.19 9.97
N TYR A 115 -6.34 -0.93 10.27
CA TYR A 115 -7.32 -0.49 11.26
C TYR A 115 -8.25 0.56 10.64
N GLY A 116 -9.54 0.37 10.85
CA GLY A 116 -10.62 1.29 10.51
C GLY A 116 -11.60 1.35 11.68
N ASP A 117 -12.83 0.90 11.50
CA ASP A 117 -13.79 0.73 12.61
C ASP A 117 -13.37 -0.40 13.57
N SER A 118 -12.56 -1.35 13.07
CA SER A 118 -12.00 -2.47 13.85
C SER A 118 -10.68 -2.93 13.21
N TYR A 119 -10.02 -3.91 13.83
CA TYR A 119 -8.89 -4.61 13.23
C TYR A 119 -9.35 -5.36 11.99
N SER A 120 -8.73 -5.05 10.85
CA SER A 120 -9.13 -5.61 9.56
C SER A 120 -8.34 -6.87 9.23
N ASP A 121 -9.05 -7.89 8.75
CA ASP A 121 -8.49 -9.08 8.12
C ASP A 121 -8.61 -9.02 6.58
N VAL A 122 -9.22 -7.98 6.05
CA VAL A 122 -9.50 -7.82 4.62
C VAL A 122 -8.21 -7.70 3.82
N VAL A 123 -8.19 -8.38 2.66
CA VAL A 123 -7.19 -8.19 1.62
C VAL A 123 -7.87 -7.71 0.34
N ASP A 124 -7.42 -6.58 -0.19
CA ASP A 124 -7.79 -6.09 -1.52
C ASP A 124 -6.63 -6.37 -2.48
N ALA A 125 -6.91 -6.96 -3.63
CA ALA A 125 -5.96 -7.26 -4.68
C ALA A 125 -6.30 -6.51 -5.97
N TYR A 126 -5.30 -5.86 -6.56
CA TYR A 126 -5.42 -5.13 -7.84
C TYR A 126 -4.58 -5.84 -8.90
N ASN A 127 -5.20 -6.18 -10.02
CA ASN A 127 -4.50 -6.76 -11.16
C ASN A 127 -3.83 -5.68 -12.02
N THR A 128 -3.12 -6.10 -13.08
CA THR A 128 -2.42 -5.20 -14.02
C THR A 128 -3.34 -4.22 -14.77
N SER A 129 -4.66 -4.46 -14.80
CA SER A 129 -5.67 -3.53 -15.33
C SER A 129 -6.28 -2.64 -14.23
N LEU A 130 -5.72 -2.67 -13.01
CA LEU A 130 -6.19 -1.93 -11.84
C LEU A 130 -7.62 -2.32 -11.40
N THR A 131 -8.09 -3.50 -11.79
CA THR A 131 -9.36 -4.04 -11.32
C THR A 131 -9.18 -4.67 -9.95
N ARG A 132 -10.02 -4.26 -8.97
CA ARG A 132 -9.99 -4.77 -7.60
C ARG A 132 -10.75 -6.08 -7.45
N SER A 133 -10.19 -7.00 -6.68
CA SER A 133 -10.87 -8.17 -6.12
C SER A 133 -10.56 -8.27 -4.62
N THR A 134 -11.34 -9.05 -3.89
CA THR A 134 -11.12 -9.33 -2.46
C THR A 134 -10.92 -10.84 -2.30
N PRO A 135 -9.68 -11.33 -2.26
CA PRO A 135 -9.38 -12.75 -2.01
C PRO A 135 -9.71 -13.15 -0.57
N THR A 136 -9.42 -14.39 -0.22
CA THR A 136 -9.56 -14.88 1.15
C THR A 136 -8.87 -13.93 2.14
N ALA A 137 -9.55 -13.56 3.22
CA ALA A 137 -9.04 -12.66 4.26
C ALA A 137 -7.79 -13.23 4.96
N LEU A 138 -7.05 -12.39 5.68
CA LEU A 138 -5.99 -12.83 6.61
C LEU A 138 -6.59 -13.79 7.66
N SER A 139 -5.73 -14.55 8.31
CA SER A 139 -6.14 -15.49 9.39
C SER A 139 -6.77 -14.78 10.59
N ALA A 140 -6.41 -13.52 10.82
CA ALA A 140 -7.00 -12.66 11.85
C ALA A 140 -6.85 -11.18 11.48
N GLY A 141 -7.76 -10.34 11.98
CA GLY A 141 -7.67 -8.88 11.84
C GLY A 141 -6.50 -8.31 12.63
N ARG A 142 -5.66 -7.50 11.97
CA ARG A 142 -4.48 -6.89 12.60
C ARG A 142 -3.96 -5.69 11.81
N PHE A 143 -3.36 -4.72 12.51
CA PHE A 143 -2.73 -3.54 11.93
C PHE A 143 -1.23 -3.49 12.27
N GLY A 144 -0.49 -2.61 11.62
CA GLY A 144 0.94 -2.47 11.85
C GLY A 144 1.75 -3.71 11.44
N LEU A 145 1.18 -4.54 10.57
CA LEU A 145 1.84 -5.70 9.99
C LEU A 145 2.80 -5.25 8.89
N ALA A 146 3.75 -6.11 8.52
CA ALA A 146 4.66 -5.89 7.41
C ALA A 146 4.24 -6.71 6.19
N GLY A 147 4.41 -6.13 4.99
CA GLY A 147 4.25 -6.81 3.71
C GLY A 147 5.60 -7.06 3.05
N ALA A 148 5.78 -8.24 2.47
CA ALA A 148 6.96 -8.60 1.71
C ALA A 148 6.59 -9.55 0.56
N SER A 149 7.48 -9.65 -0.43
CA SER A 149 7.29 -10.55 -1.59
C SER A 149 8.51 -11.45 -1.75
N VAL A 150 8.28 -12.72 -2.04
CA VAL A 150 9.34 -13.68 -2.36
C VAL A 150 8.83 -14.72 -3.37
N GLY A 151 9.51 -14.81 -4.52
CA GLY A 151 9.09 -15.73 -5.60
C GLY A 151 7.61 -15.53 -5.96
N ASP A 152 6.85 -16.60 -5.89
CA ASP A 152 5.42 -16.64 -6.22
C ASP A 152 4.50 -16.37 -5.01
N TYR A 153 5.00 -15.64 -3.99
CA TYR A 153 4.24 -15.34 -2.77
C TYR A 153 4.32 -13.87 -2.36
N ALA A 154 3.16 -13.32 -1.97
CA ALA A 154 3.02 -12.11 -1.16
C ALA A 154 2.77 -12.51 0.29
N LEU A 155 3.52 -11.94 1.23
CA LEU A 155 3.51 -12.30 2.65
C LEU A 155 3.04 -11.11 3.49
N PHE A 156 2.21 -11.39 4.50
CA PHE A 156 1.76 -10.45 5.50
C PHE A 156 2.09 -10.99 6.88
N GLY A 157 3.06 -10.39 7.57
CA GLY A 157 3.61 -10.91 8.82
C GLY A 157 3.46 -9.98 9.99
N GLY A 158 3.23 -10.55 11.17
CA GLY A 158 3.18 -9.84 12.44
C GLY A 158 1.95 -8.94 12.59
N GLY A 159 2.12 -7.84 13.31
CA GLY A 159 1.09 -6.86 13.60
C GLY A 159 0.44 -7.04 14.96
N TYR A 160 -0.62 -6.25 15.21
CA TYR A 160 -1.40 -6.25 16.44
C TYR A 160 -2.89 -6.32 16.13
N GLY A 161 -3.59 -7.22 16.84
CA GLY A 161 -5.03 -7.38 16.88
C GLY A 161 -5.48 -7.48 18.34
N ASP A 162 -6.10 -8.59 18.75
CA ASP A 162 -6.39 -8.85 20.16
C ASP A 162 -5.09 -9.03 20.99
N SER A 163 -3.98 -9.39 20.31
CA SER A 163 -2.64 -9.49 20.89
C SER A 163 -1.59 -9.26 19.79
N TYR A 164 -0.31 -9.19 20.18
CA TYR A 164 0.80 -9.22 19.20
C TYR A 164 0.78 -10.56 18.46
N SER A 165 1.00 -10.49 17.13
CA SER A 165 0.91 -11.63 16.24
C SER A 165 2.30 -12.05 15.74
N ASP A 166 2.58 -13.33 15.72
CA ASP A 166 3.73 -13.96 15.06
C ASP A 166 3.33 -14.67 13.75
N VAL A 167 2.07 -14.57 13.36
CA VAL A 167 1.50 -15.21 12.18
C VAL A 167 2.02 -14.55 10.89
N VAL A 168 2.28 -15.38 9.88
CA VAL A 168 2.51 -14.97 8.50
C VAL A 168 1.46 -15.61 7.60
N ASP A 169 0.63 -14.78 6.97
CA ASP A 169 -0.28 -15.20 5.90
C ASP A 169 0.42 -15.03 4.54
N ALA A 170 0.43 -16.06 3.71
CA ALA A 170 1.03 -16.07 2.38
C ALA A 170 -0.03 -16.23 1.29
N TYR A 171 0.05 -15.42 0.24
CA TYR A 171 -0.82 -15.50 -0.95
C TYR A 171 0.01 -15.86 -2.17
N ASN A 172 -0.39 -16.91 -2.87
CA ASN A 172 0.23 -17.29 -4.13
C ASN A 172 -0.32 -16.49 -5.32
N THR A 173 0.21 -16.74 -6.54
CA THR A 173 -0.21 -16.08 -7.78
C THR A 173 -1.69 -16.35 -8.16
N SER A 174 -2.34 -17.33 -7.57
CA SER A 174 -3.80 -17.57 -7.71
C SER A 174 -4.61 -16.93 -6.58
N LEU A 175 -3.97 -16.09 -5.74
CA LEU A 175 -4.56 -15.43 -4.59
C LEU A 175 -5.11 -16.41 -3.53
N THR A 176 -4.60 -17.65 -3.50
CA THR A 176 -4.91 -18.63 -2.46
C THR A 176 -4.03 -18.38 -1.25
N ARG A 177 -4.66 -18.27 -0.06
CA ARG A 177 -3.96 -18.06 1.21
C ARG A 177 -3.49 -19.38 1.82
N SER A 178 -2.27 -19.36 2.39
CA SER A 178 -1.74 -20.31 3.37
C SER A 178 -1.22 -19.56 4.61
N THR A 179 -1.10 -20.26 5.71
CA THR A 179 -0.63 -19.70 7.00
C THR A 179 0.45 -20.60 7.55
#